data_4b95bb1bb6e78fbda7e818ab0e2da333
#
_entry.id   4b95bb1bb6e78fbda7e818ab0e2da333
#
_cell.length_a   1.000
_cell.length_b   1.000
_cell.length_c   1.000
_cell.angle_alpha   90.00
_cell.angle_beta   90.00
_cell.angle_gamma   90.00
#
_symmetry.space_group_name_H-M   'P 1'
#
loop_
_entity.id
_entity.type
_entity.pdbx_description
1 polymer ?
#
loop_
_entity_poly.entity_id
_entity_poly.type
_entity_poly.pdbx_seq_one_letter_code
_entity_poly.pdbx_strand_id
1 'polypeptide(L)'
;MSFPRVRFFTILQGFATVVILASLALPVAVQAREKNSAKTGRKAQPQLVVRKKSRDVSAVAKTKDSRRSNAVSAKARRETDKLARQSGNKASTRLAKSRNATRDVPVAKTRADRSAMRLVAHHRAAPVMQAMAVEPRSSNGERMGLRSANDPLDLNSSVALVVDQQTNEVLFSKNDAAVLPIASLTKLMTGLVVTDANLPLDEQITISSDDIDTLKGSRSRLAVGTTLTRREMMHLALMSSENRAAHALGRTYPGGLDQFVRMMNAKAREIGMRDTHYVDPTGLSSQNQSSARDLATLVSVAYHRPILRSLSTSPSHQLDLGTRTLEFRNSNGLIRDPEWDIGLQKTGYISEAGRCLVMQARVAGRQLIMVFLDATGKLGRAQDAERVKRWVEVQSPHQQAAVRPQG
;
A
#
# COMPACT_ATOMS: atom_id res chain seq x y z
N MET A 1 50.48 47.16 33.72
CA MET A 1 49.69 46.90 32.50
C MET A 1 48.29 46.47 32.95
N SER A 2 47.29 47.29 32.67
CA SER A 2 45.96 47.29 33.33
C SER A 2 45.00 46.36 32.66
N PHE A 3 44.27 45.56 33.44
CA PHE A 3 43.11 44.78 32.99
C PHE A 3 41.82 45.61 33.17
N PRO A 4 40.87 45.60 32.21
CA PRO A 4 39.58 46.27 32.40
C PRO A 4 38.56 45.32 33.08
N ARG A 5 37.87 45.91 34.06
CA ARG A 5 36.77 45.32 34.80
C ARG A 5 35.50 45.22 33.95
N VAL A 6 34.91 44.03 33.88
CA VAL A 6 33.55 43.77 33.32
C VAL A 6 32.53 44.03 34.41
N ARG A 7 31.57 44.94 34.14
CA ARG A 7 30.41 45.24 35.05
C ARG A 7 29.28 44.25 34.75
N PHE A 8 28.84 43.54 35.80
CA PHE A 8 27.59 42.79 35.81
C PHE A 8 26.40 43.74 35.90
N PHE A 9 25.46 43.64 34.94
CA PHE A 9 24.14 44.25 35.01
C PHE A 9 23.14 43.21 35.53
N THR A 10 22.60 43.45 36.73
CA THR A 10 21.54 42.64 37.33
C THR A 10 20.20 43.19 36.83
N ILE A 11 19.44 42.39 36.06
CA ILE A 11 18.07 42.70 35.65
C ILE A 11 17.11 41.99 36.62
N LEU A 12 16.37 42.85 37.35
CA LEU A 12 15.32 42.49 38.30
C LEU A 12 14.09 41.96 37.55
N GLN A 13 13.68 40.71 37.78
CA GLN A 13 12.43 40.13 37.24
C GLN A 13 11.26 40.52 38.16
N GLY A 14 10.32 41.30 37.61
CA GLY A 14 9.04 41.57 38.25
C GLY A 14 8.06 40.41 38.02
N PHE A 15 7.59 39.78 39.08
CA PHE A 15 6.48 38.83 39.09
C PHE A 15 5.15 39.59 39.00
N ALA A 16 4.42 39.40 37.92
CA ALA A 16 3.02 39.78 37.78
C ALA A 16 2.13 38.59 38.13
N THR A 17 1.48 38.65 39.29
CA THR A 17 0.49 37.66 39.75
C THR A 17 -0.85 37.95 39.07
N VAL A 18 -1.31 37.06 38.17
CA VAL A 18 -2.66 37.13 37.62
C VAL A 18 -3.57 36.28 38.50
N VAL A 19 -4.51 36.94 39.17
CA VAL A 19 -5.60 36.32 39.94
C VAL A 19 -6.72 35.93 38.96
N ILE A 20 -6.98 34.64 38.78
CA ILE A 20 -8.14 34.13 38.00
C ILE A 20 -9.29 33.91 39.00
N LEU A 21 -10.34 34.73 38.87
CA LEU A 21 -11.62 34.54 39.56
C LEU A 21 -12.39 33.42 38.83
N ALA A 22 -12.59 32.29 39.51
CA ALA A 22 -13.45 31.21 39.07
C ALA A 22 -14.92 31.54 39.42
N SER A 23 -15.73 31.75 38.40
CA SER A 23 -17.19 31.91 38.54
C SER A 23 -17.84 30.51 38.57
N LEU A 24 -18.37 30.12 39.71
CA LEU A 24 -19.21 28.96 39.94
C LEU A 24 -20.61 29.22 39.37
N ALA A 25 -21.00 28.53 38.29
CA ALA A 25 -22.38 28.48 37.84
C ALA A 25 -23.00 27.13 38.26
N LEU A 26 -24.01 27.20 39.11
CA LEU A 26 -24.84 26.05 39.54
C LEU A 26 -25.87 25.71 38.45
N PRO A 27 -26.23 24.43 38.27
CA PRO A 27 -27.29 24.05 37.31
C PRO A 27 -28.67 24.25 37.95
N VAL A 28 -29.56 24.89 37.23
CA VAL A 28 -30.97 25.04 37.54
C VAL A 28 -31.70 23.73 37.15
N ALA A 29 -32.29 23.05 38.14
CA ALA A 29 -33.19 21.94 37.94
C ALA A 29 -34.59 22.44 37.49
N VAL A 30 -35.01 22.01 36.31
CA VAL A 30 -36.42 22.19 35.86
C VAL A 30 -37.20 20.98 36.25
N GLN A 31 -38.17 21.13 37.20
CA GLN A 31 -39.17 20.15 37.57
C GLN A 31 -40.27 20.13 36.49
N ALA A 32 -40.53 18.95 35.90
CA ALA A 32 -41.68 18.69 35.10
C ALA A 32 -42.85 18.27 36.00
N ARG A 33 -43.98 18.96 35.81
CA ARG A 33 -45.23 18.82 36.54
C ARG A 33 -46.11 17.78 35.88
N GLU A 34 -46.41 16.69 36.58
CA GLU A 34 -47.43 15.72 36.21
C GLU A 34 -48.82 16.38 36.22
N LYS A 35 -49.65 16.02 35.22
CA LYS A 35 -51.11 16.08 35.31
C LYS A 35 -51.69 14.76 34.87
N ASN A 36 -52.28 14.06 35.85
CA ASN A 36 -53.19 12.93 35.71
C ASN A 36 -54.45 13.30 34.90
N SER A 37 -54.90 12.39 34.06
CA SER A 37 -56.35 12.15 33.89
C SER A 37 -56.61 10.70 33.47
N ALA A 38 -57.42 10.02 34.26
CA ALA A 38 -57.85 8.66 34.09
C ALA A 38 -59.04 8.54 33.13
N LYS A 39 -59.20 7.42 32.41
CA LYS A 39 -60.32 6.48 32.55
C LYS A 39 -60.41 5.46 31.41
N THR A 40 -60.39 4.21 31.81
CA THR A 40 -61.29 3.10 31.53
C THR A 40 -61.39 2.51 30.12
N GLY A 41 -61.13 1.19 30.06
CA GLY A 41 -61.51 0.35 28.93
C GLY A 41 -60.87 -1.05 28.95
N ARG A 42 -61.44 -1.95 29.76
CA ARG A 42 -61.19 -3.39 29.93
C ARG A 42 -61.58 -4.17 28.66
N LYS A 43 -60.73 -5.13 28.17
CA LYS A 43 -61.12 -6.51 27.81
C LYS A 43 -59.92 -7.31 27.35
N ALA A 44 -59.53 -8.25 28.16
CA ALA A 44 -59.54 -9.71 27.95
C ALA A 44 -58.58 -10.30 26.94
N GLN A 45 -57.59 -11.02 27.51
CA GLN A 45 -56.82 -12.11 26.90
C GLN A 45 -57.71 -13.29 26.47
N PRO A 46 -57.22 -14.19 25.60
CA PRO A 46 -56.84 -15.46 26.22
C PRO A 46 -55.47 -16.00 25.78
N GLN A 47 -54.83 -16.57 26.78
CA GLN A 47 -53.71 -17.51 26.66
C GLN A 47 -54.16 -18.79 25.95
N LEU A 48 -53.27 -19.42 25.20
CA LEU A 48 -53.33 -20.87 24.94
C LEU A 48 -51.95 -21.50 25.06
N VAL A 49 -51.94 -22.40 25.95
CA VAL A 49 -51.03 -23.29 26.62
C VAL A 49 -50.49 -24.36 25.66
N VAL A 50 -49.18 -24.52 25.69
CA VAL A 50 -48.33 -25.73 25.70
C VAL A 50 -48.94 -27.05 25.21
N ARG A 51 -48.24 -27.75 24.32
CA ARG A 51 -47.95 -29.18 24.48
C ARG A 51 -46.66 -29.64 23.79
N LYS A 52 -45.70 -30.03 24.65
CA LYS A 52 -44.62 -30.97 24.31
C LYS A 52 -45.19 -32.31 23.85
N LYS A 53 -44.63 -32.90 22.80
CA LYS A 53 -44.55 -34.36 22.67
C LYS A 53 -43.26 -34.72 21.94
N SER A 54 -42.37 -35.28 22.72
CA SER A 54 -41.25 -36.11 22.29
C SER A 54 -41.80 -37.42 21.66
N ARG A 55 -41.16 -37.88 20.59
CA ARG A 55 -41.00 -39.32 20.33
C ARG A 55 -39.82 -39.54 19.39
N ASP A 56 -38.85 -40.23 19.93
CA ASP A 56 -37.85 -40.99 19.23
C ASP A 56 -38.49 -42.01 18.30
N VAL A 57 -37.92 -42.19 17.09
CA VAL A 57 -37.71 -43.50 16.49
C VAL A 57 -36.51 -43.41 15.55
N SER A 58 -35.59 -44.26 15.82
CA SER A 58 -34.32 -44.58 15.19
C SER A 58 -34.44 -45.19 13.81
N ALA A 59 -33.36 -44.98 13.07
CA ALA A 59 -32.54 -45.95 12.33
C ALA A 59 -32.85 -46.29 10.87
N VAL A 60 -31.78 -46.17 10.09
CA VAL A 60 -31.32 -47.06 9.00
C VAL A 60 -31.94 -46.89 7.61
N ALA A 61 -31.20 -46.19 6.73
CA ALA A 61 -30.91 -46.70 5.40
C ALA A 61 -29.59 -46.09 4.89
N LYS A 62 -28.56 -46.89 4.96
CA LYS A 62 -27.23 -46.64 4.37
C LYS A 62 -27.19 -46.93 2.87
N THR A 63 -26.60 -46.00 2.11
CA THR A 63 -25.61 -46.26 1.07
C THR A 63 -26.03 -47.07 -0.15
N LYS A 64 -26.07 -46.37 -1.32
CA LYS A 64 -25.48 -46.92 -2.58
C LYS A 64 -25.61 -45.95 -3.77
N ASP A 65 -25.09 -44.71 -3.65
CA ASP A 65 -25.02 -43.82 -4.86
C ASP A 65 -23.78 -42.96 -5.02
N SER A 66 -22.83 -43.00 -4.09
CA SER A 66 -21.62 -42.17 -4.20
C SER A 66 -20.43 -42.84 -4.99
N ARG A 67 -20.60 -44.07 -5.45
CA ARG A 67 -19.52 -44.77 -6.25
C ARG A 67 -19.68 -44.72 -7.76
N ARG A 68 -20.80 -44.29 -8.31
CA ARG A 68 -21.00 -44.18 -9.77
C ARG A 68 -20.60 -42.81 -10.35
N SER A 69 -20.65 -41.73 -9.59
CA SER A 69 -20.27 -40.40 -10.09
C SER A 69 -18.76 -40.19 -10.23
N ASN A 70 -17.94 -40.88 -9.41
CA ASN A 70 -16.46 -40.73 -9.48
C ASN A 70 -15.79 -41.54 -10.60
N ALA A 71 -16.46 -42.56 -11.16
CA ALA A 71 -15.90 -43.35 -12.25
C ALA A 71 -16.10 -42.69 -13.65
N VAL A 72 -17.14 -41.89 -13.81
CA VAL A 72 -17.42 -41.16 -15.07
C VAL A 72 -16.50 -39.94 -15.19
N SER A 73 -16.20 -39.27 -14.09
CA SER A 73 -15.28 -38.11 -14.05
C SER A 73 -13.81 -38.49 -14.37
N ALA A 74 -13.36 -39.67 -13.96
CA ALA A 74 -12.00 -40.16 -14.24
C ALA A 74 -11.78 -40.57 -15.68
N LYS A 75 -12.83 -41.02 -16.38
CA LYS A 75 -12.73 -41.46 -17.79
C LYS A 75 -12.72 -40.22 -18.73
N ALA A 76 -13.47 -39.18 -18.42
CA ALA A 76 -13.47 -37.91 -19.16
C ALA A 76 -12.11 -37.17 -19.10
N ARG A 77 -11.45 -37.19 -17.91
CA ARG A 77 -10.12 -36.58 -17.75
C ARG A 77 -9.00 -37.30 -18.47
N ARG A 78 -9.13 -38.62 -18.70
CA ARG A 78 -8.11 -39.40 -19.49
C ARG A 78 -8.25 -39.24 -20.99
N GLU A 79 -9.41 -38.88 -21.50
CA GLU A 79 -9.59 -38.60 -22.94
C GLU A 79 -9.14 -37.18 -23.32
N THR A 80 -9.33 -36.18 -22.47
CA THR A 80 -8.83 -34.83 -22.72
C THR A 80 -7.31 -34.75 -22.68
N ASP A 81 -6.63 -35.53 -21.82
CA ASP A 81 -5.16 -35.60 -21.77
C ASP A 81 -4.55 -36.35 -22.97
N LYS A 82 -5.28 -37.27 -23.59
CA LYS A 82 -4.83 -37.95 -24.83
C LYS A 82 -4.93 -37.04 -26.06
N LEU A 83 -5.94 -36.19 -26.14
CA LEU A 83 -6.12 -35.22 -27.23
C LEU A 83 -5.12 -34.09 -27.16
N ALA A 84 -4.74 -33.62 -25.92
CA ALA A 84 -3.72 -32.60 -25.73
C ALA A 84 -2.30 -33.06 -26.08
N ARG A 85 -2.00 -34.36 -25.93
CA ARG A 85 -0.69 -34.96 -26.32
C ARG A 85 -0.56 -35.25 -27.81
N GLN A 86 -1.65 -35.39 -28.56
CA GLN A 86 -1.60 -35.58 -30.02
C GLN A 86 -1.51 -34.28 -30.81
N SER A 87 -1.94 -33.13 -30.24
CA SER A 87 -1.82 -31.83 -30.91
C SER A 87 -0.42 -31.18 -30.71
N GLY A 88 0.32 -31.54 -29.65
CA GLY A 88 1.67 -31.04 -29.39
C GLY A 88 2.77 -31.61 -30.29
N ASN A 89 2.56 -32.83 -30.85
CA ASN A 89 3.59 -33.52 -31.64
C ASN A 89 3.52 -33.27 -33.15
N LYS A 90 2.49 -32.54 -33.63
CA LYS A 90 2.40 -32.18 -35.07
C LYS A 90 2.95 -30.79 -35.41
N ALA A 91 3.22 -29.95 -34.41
CA ALA A 91 3.78 -28.61 -34.63
C ALA A 91 5.32 -28.59 -34.65
N SER A 92 6.00 -29.50 -33.95
CA SER A 92 7.47 -29.54 -33.88
C SER A 92 8.13 -30.26 -35.09
N THR A 93 7.37 -31.04 -35.86
CA THR A 93 7.92 -31.79 -37.03
C THR A 93 7.89 -30.98 -38.32
N ARG A 94 7.26 -29.80 -38.37
CA ARG A 94 7.23 -28.93 -39.56
C ARG A 94 8.32 -27.87 -39.63
N LEU A 95 9.02 -27.57 -38.53
CA LEU A 95 10.13 -26.59 -38.52
C LEU A 95 11.52 -27.21 -38.77
N ALA A 96 11.67 -28.55 -38.79
CA ALA A 96 12.96 -29.22 -38.98
C ALA A 96 13.25 -29.62 -40.43
N LYS A 97 12.36 -29.34 -41.41
CA LYS A 97 12.48 -29.83 -42.81
C LYS A 97 12.77 -28.71 -43.83
N SER A 98 13.14 -27.52 -43.43
CA SER A 98 13.42 -26.37 -44.31
C SER A 98 14.89 -25.90 -44.31
N ARG A 99 15.85 -26.70 -43.86
CA ARG A 99 17.28 -26.38 -43.96
C ARG A 99 18.03 -27.63 -44.47
N ASN A 100 18.04 -27.84 -45.76
CA ASN A 100 19.11 -28.48 -46.56
C ASN A 100 18.59 -28.70 -47.98
N ALA A 101 18.87 -27.77 -48.87
CA ALA A 101 18.94 -27.99 -50.30
C ALA A 101 19.80 -26.90 -50.93
N THR A 102 21.09 -27.05 -50.75
CA THR A 102 22.09 -26.48 -51.68
C THR A 102 22.18 -27.47 -52.82
N ARG A 103 21.87 -27.04 -54.04
CA ARG A 103 22.24 -27.75 -55.26
C ARG A 103 22.81 -26.77 -56.23
N ASP A 104 24.04 -27.10 -56.64
CA ASP A 104 24.84 -26.54 -57.71
C ASP A 104 24.05 -26.44 -59.01
N VAL A 105 24.24 -25.36 -59.74
CA VAL A 105 23.97 -25.22 -61.17
C VAL A 105 25.15 -24.51 -61.85
N PRO A 106 25.60 -24.99 -63.00
CA PRO A 106 26.91 -24.69 -63.57
C PRO A 106 26.97 -23.40 -64.36
N VAL A 107 28.23 -22.91 -64.47
CA VAL A 107 28.67 -21.74 -65.21
C VAL A 107 28.47 -21.95 -66.72
N ALA A 108 27.77 -21.02 -67.37
CA ALA A 108 27.87 -20.82 -68.82
C ALA A 108 28.36 -19.36 -69.06
N LYS A 109 29.54 -19.28 -69.69
CA LYS A 109 30.13 -18.03 -70.22
C LYS A 109 29.42 -17.63 -71.51
N THR A 110 28.92 -16.40 -71.62
CA THR A 110 28.84 -15.67 -72.88
C THR A 110 29.18 -14.19 -72.67
N ARG A 111 29.85 -13.70 -73.66
CA ARG A 111 30.68 -12.49 -73.76
C ARG A 111 29.90 -11.38 -74.49
N ALA A 112 30.24 -10.13 -74.19
CA ALA A 112 29.92 -8.85 -74.87
C ALA A 112 28.48 -8.32 -74.67
N ASP A 113 28.21 -7.03 -74.52
CA ASP A 113 28.92 -5.82 -74.90
C ASP A 113 28.35 -4.61 -74.16
N ARG A 114 29.16 -3.65 -73.91
CA ARG A 114 28.99 -2.23 -73.62
C ARG A 114 27.61 -1.60 -73.68
N SER A 115 27.20 -0.93 -72.59
CA SER A 115 26.86 0.50 -72.65
C SER A 115 26.76 1.09 -71.27
N ALA A 116 27.55 2.07 -70.97
CA ALA A 116 27.58 2.85 -69.73
C ALA A 116 26.27 3.64 -69.60
N MET A 117 25.53 3.40 -68.54
CA MET A 117 24.58 4.36 -68.00
C MET A 117 24.77 4.45 -66.48
N ARG A 118 25.52 5.52 -66.10
CA ARG A 118 25.77 5.90 -64.72
C ARG A 118 24.45 6.39 -64.10
N LEU A 119 23.74 5.51 -63.47
CA LEU A 119 22.63 5.87 -62.55
C LEU A 119 23.29 6.32 -61.23
N VAL A 120 23.37 7.64 -61.05
CA VAL A 120 23.69 8.26 -59.73
C VAL A 120 22.52 7.99 -58.81
N ALA A 121 22.60 6.94 -58.01
CA ALA A 121 21.68 6.69 -56.91
C ALA A 121 21.97 7.75 -55.84
N HIS A 122 21.16 8.81 -55.79
CA HIS A 122 21.09 9.66 -54.66
C HIS A 122 20.55 8.87 -53.49
N HIS A 123 21.39 8.31 -52.66
CA HIS A 123 21.05 7.87 -51.34
C HIS A 123 20.65 9.12 -50.51
N ARG A 124 19.35 9.44 -50.56
CA ARG A 124 18.77 10.30 -49.52
C ARG A 124 18.91 9.55 -48.20
N ALA A 125 19.92 9.89 -47.39
CA ALA A 125 20.03 9.50 -46.02
C ALA A 125 18.73 9.96 -45.33
N ALA A 126 17.89 9.03 -44.92
CA ALA A 126 16.77 9.34 -44.02
C ALA A 126 17.36 9.99 -42.77
N PRO A 127 16.80 11.11 -42.28
CA PRO A 127 17.28 11.70 -41.05
C PRO A 127 17.12 10.64 -39.94
N VAL A 128 18.24 10.22 -39.38
CA VAL A 128 18.26 9.44 -38.13
C VAL A 128 17.70 10.41 -37.09
N MET A 129 16.42 10.29 -36.80
CA MET A 129 15.88 10.89 -35.60
C MET A 129 16.62 10.27 -34.41
N GLN A 130 17.64 10.96 -33.92
CA GLN A 130 18.20 10.70 -32.61
C GLN A 130 17.02 10.77 -31.64
N ALA A 131 16.62 9.61 -31.13
CA ALA A 131 15.71 9.55 -30.00
C ALA A 131 16.40 10.39 -28.91
N MET A 132 15.88 11.58 -28.64
CA MET A 132 16.31 12.38 -27.51
C MET A 132 16.15 11.47 -26.29
N ALA A 133 17.25 11.06 -25.70
CA ALA A 133 17.25 10.36 -24.44
C ALA A 133 16.50 11.27 -23.46
N VAL A 134 15.27 10.87 -23.10
CA VAL A 134 14.51 11.56 -22.06
C VAL A 134 15.32 11.36 -20.79
N GLU A 135 16.00 12.41 -20.35
CA GLU A 135 16.72 12.42 -19.08
C GLU A 135 15.81 11.87 -17.98
N PRO A 136 16.29 10.91 -17.17
CA PRO A 136 15.50 10.41 -16.03
C PRO A 136 15.14 11.60 -15.15
N ARG A 137 13.84 11.82 -14.92
CA ARG A 137 13.38 12.92 -14.06
C ARG A 137 13.93 12.70 -12.66
N SER A 138 14.78 13.60 -12.18
CA SER A 138 15.31 13.59 -10.82
C SER A 138 14.16 13.75 -9.81
N SER A 139 14.24 13.03 -8.69
CA SER A 139 13.29 13.15 -7.58
C SER A 139 13.41 14.50 -6.87
N ASN A 140 12.44 14.86 -6.04
CA ASN A 140 12.52 16.08 -5.23
C ASN A 140 13.67 16.02 -4.22
N GLY A 141 13.89 14.87 -3.57
CA GLY A 141 15.00 14.71 -2.62
C GLY A 141 16.37 14.86 -3.29
N GLU A 142 16.52 14.34 -4.52
CA GLU A 142 17.74 14.54 -5.30
C GLU A 142 17.97 16.01 -5.66
N ARG A 143 16.93 16.72 -6.12
CA ARG A 143 17.00 18.16 -6.43
C ARG A 143 17.30 19.03 -5.21
N MET A 144 16.88 18.61 -4.03
CA MET A 144 17.18 19.26 -2.75
C MET A 144 18.57 18.91 -2.20
N GLY A 145 19.32 18.02 -2.86
CA GLY A 145 20.65 17.59 -2.42
C GLY A 145 20.63 16.68 -1.19
N LEU A 146 19.48 16.10 -0.81
CA LEU A 146 19.34 15.32 0.43
C LEU A 146 20.13 14.00 0.41
N ARG A 147 20.55 13.52 -0.76
CA ARG A 147 21.35 12.29 -0.91
C ARG A 147 22.77 12.44 -0.41
N SER A 148 23.31 13.66 -0.42
CA SER A 148 24.68 13.93 0.04
C SER A 148 24.84 13.90 1.56
N ALA A 149 23.74 13.80 2.33
CA ALA A 149 23.80 13.66 3.78
C ALA A 149 24.53 12.36 4.14
N ASN A 150 25.59 12.49 4.93
CA ASN A 150 26.34 11.34 5.44
C ASN A 150 25.50 10.56 6.43
N ASP A 151 25.48 9.22 6.29
CA ASP A 151 24.87 8.33 7.26
C ASP A 151 25.72 7.06 7.47
N PRO A 152 25.81 6.55 8.70
CA PRO A 152 26.65 5.40 9.03
C PRO A 152 26.12 4.07 8.45
N LEU A 153 24.89 4.04 7.94
CA LEU A 153 24.26 2.85 7.37
C LEU A 153 24.32 2.82 5.84
N ASP A 154 24.81 3.89 5.20
CA ASP A 154 24.89 4.02 3.73
C ASP A 154 23.56 3.68 3.04
N LEU A 155 22.48 4.32 3.48
CA LEU A 155 21.13 4.05 2.99
C LEU A 155 20.92 4.64 1.59
N ASN A 156 20.20 3.90 0.75
CA ASN A 156 19.77 4.34 -0.58
C ASN A 156 18.73 5.46 -0.53
N SER A 157 18.03 5.60 0.61
CA SER A 157 17.00 6.61 0.83
C SER A 157 17.61 7.96 1.17
N SER A 158 17.10 9.03 0.55
CA SER A 158 17.51 10.41 0.86
C SER A 158 17.03 10.86 2.23
N VAL A 159 15.93 10.28 2.70
CA VAL A 159 15.32 10.51 4.01
C VAL A 159 15.06 9.17 4.68
N ALA A 160 15.46 9.03 5.94
CA ALA A 160 15.16 7.85 6.74
C ALA A 160 14.92 8.21 8.21
N LEU A 161 14.00 7.49 8.85
CA LEU A 161 13.72 7.61 10.27
C LEU A 161 13.39 6.23 10.83
N VAL A 162 14.02 5.89 11.98
CA VAL A 162 13.72 4.68 12.75
C VAL A 162 13.41 5.08 14.18
N VAL A 163 12.22 4.71 14.64
CA VAL A 163 11.72 5.05 15.98
C VAL A 163 11.26 3.78 16.67
N ASP A 164 11.62 3.62 17.94
CA ASP A 164 10.99 2.63 18.81
C ASP A 164 9.58 3.10 19.17
N GLN A 165 8.58 2.30 18.76
CA GLN A 165 7.16 2.67 18.92
C GLN A 165 6.71 2.73 20.38
N GLN A 166 7.37 1.99 21.28
CA GLN A 166 6.98 1.92 22.69
C GLN A 166 7.59 3.06 23.51
N THR A 167 8.84 3.40 23.22
CA THR A 167 9.59 4.43 23.99
C THR A 167 9.60 5.78 23.31
N ASN A 168 9.23 5.86 22.02
CA ASN A 168 9.40 7.01 21.13
C ASN A 168 10.87 7.43 20.94
N GLU A 169 11.83 6.56 21.27
CA GLU A 169 13.25 6.79 21.06
C GLU A 169 13.55 6.81 19.56
N VAL A 170 14.22 7.88 19.10
CA VAL A 170 14.75 7.93 17.73
C VAL A 170 16.08 7.19 17.69
N LEU A 171 16.08 6.03 17.04
CA LEU A 171 17.27 5.19 16.90
C LEU A 171 18.16 5.64 15.76
N PHE A 172 17.55 6.10 14.67
CA PHE A 172 18.26 6.58 13.49
C PHE A 172 17.47 7.69 12.81
N SER A 173 18.16 8.71 12.35
CA SER A 173 17.58 9.84 11.61
C SER A 173 18.52 10.31 10.50
N LYS A 174 17.97 10.50 9.29
CA LYS A 174 18.60 11.13 8.14
C LYS A 174 17.58 12.04 7.47
N ASN A 175 17.78 13.36 7.51
CA ASN A 175 16.91 14.37 6.89
C ASN A 175 15.41 14.23 7.26
N ASP A 176 15.08 13.76 8.44
CA ASP A 176 13.74 13.32 8.86
C ASP A 176 12.66 14.42 8.88
N ALA A 177 13.07 15.69 8.92
CA ALA A 177 12.19 16.85 8.82
C ALA A 177 11.96 17.35 7.38
N ALA A 178 12.65 16.76 6.38
CA ALA A 178 12.47 17.17 4.99
C ALA A 178 11.07 16.79 4.49
N VAL A 179 10.37 17.77 3.91
CA VAL A 179 9.03 17.59 3.33
C VAL A 179 9.17 17.18 1.87
N LEU A 180 8.72 15.98 1.55
CA LEU A 180 8.83 15.39 0.21
C LEU A 180 7.46 14.87 -0.28
N PRO A 181 7.26 14.72 -1.59
CA PRO A 181 6.17 13.93 -2.13
C PRO A 181 6.25 12.50 -1.59
N ILE A 182 5.11 11.94 -1.18
CA ILE A 182 5.07 10.64 -0.49
C ILE A 182 4.44 9.52 -1.31
N ALA A 183 4.01 9.83 -2.52
CA ALA A 183 3.36 8.87 -3.40
C ALA A 183 2.25 8.08 -2.66
N SER A 184 2.12 6.79 -2.96
CA SER A 184 1.06 5.92 -2.40
C SER A 184 1.18 5.64 -0.89
N LEU A 185 2.13 6.20 -0.14
CA LEU A 185 2.06 6.20 1.33
C LEU A 185 0.79 6.91 1.81
N THR A 186 0.29 7.87 1.03
CA THR A 186 -1.02 8.54 1.15
C THR A 186 -2.16 7.58 1.48
N LYS A 187 -2.15 6.37 0.88
CA LYS A 187 -3.22 5.39 1.05
C LYS A 187 -3.35 4.87 2.49
N LEU A 188 -2.32 5.03 3.32
CA LEU A 188 -2.43 4.72 4.73
C LEU A 188 -3.36 5.70 5.45
N MET A 189 -3.27 7.01 5.13
CA MET A 189 -4.22 8.01 5.61
C MET A 189 -5.62 7.77 5.04
N THR A 190 -5.73 7.40 3.76
CA THR A 190 -7.02 7.02 3.14
C THR A 190 -7.68 5.88 3.92
N GLY A 191 -6.94 4.82 4.23
CA GLY A 191 -7.44 3.71 5.05
C GLY A 191 -7.84 4.15 6.46
N LEU A 192 -7.06 5.03 7.10
CA LEU A 192 -7.34 5.54 8.45
C LEU A 192 -8.63 6.34 8.48
N VAL A 193 -8.84 7.29 7.55
CA VAL A 193 -10.06 8.10 7.47
C VAL A 193 -11.30 7.24 7.21
N VAL A 194 -11.22 6.26 6.29
CA VAL A 194 -12.32 5.33 6.02
C VAL A 194 -12.66 4.50 7.25
N THR A 195 -11.63 4.03 7.97
CA THR A 195 -11.80 3.21 9.18
C THR A 195 -12.45 4.03 10.31
N ASP A 196 -11.96 5.25 10.55
CA ASP A 196 -12.43 6.11 11.64
C ASP A 196 -13.84 6.65 11.38
N ALA A 197 -14.29 6.70 10.11
CA ALA A 197 -15.64 7.08 9.75
C ALA A 197 -16.70 5.98 10.05
N ASN A 198 -16.26 4.77 10.43
CA ASN A 198 -17.13 3.62 10.74
C ASN A 198 -18.17 3.30 9.63
N LEU A 199 -17.79 3.52 8.37
CA LEU A 199 -18.67 3.21 7.24
C LEU A 199 -18.85 1.69 7.08
N PRO A 200 -20.02 1.21 6.59
CA PRO A 200 -20.24 -0.21 6.36
C PRO A 200 -19.17 -0.81 5.43
N LEU A 201 -18.48 -1.85 5.91
CA LEU A 201 -17.40 -2.50 5.19
C LEU A 201 -17.88 -3.43 4.07
N ASP A 202 -19.12 -3.86 4.13
CA ASP A 202 -19.85 -4.71 3.17
C ASP A 202 -20.56 -3.89 2.09
N GLU A 203 -20.59 -2.55 2.21
CA GLU A 203 -21.14 -1.67 1.19
C GLU A 203 -20.43 -1.87 -0.14
N GLN A 204 -21.25 -2.07 -1.20
CA GLN A 204 -20.80 -2.31 -2.56
C GLN A 204 -20.38 -0.99 -3.24
N ILE A 205 -19.15 -0.93 -3.71
CA ILE A 205 -18.59 0.23 -4.41
C ILE A 205 -18.23 -0.20 -5.83
N THR A 206 -18.77 0.52 -6.82
CA THR A 206 -18.48 0.29 -8.23
C THR A 206 -17.40 1.25 -8.72
N ILE A 207 -16.36 0.73 -9.37
CA ILE A 207 -15.34 1.51 -10.08
C ILE A 207 -16.00 2.25 -11.24
N SER A 208 -15.89 3.57 -11.25
CA SER A 208 -16.40 4.44 -12.33
C SER A 208 -15.29 4.95 -13.24
N SER A 209 -15.66 5.68 -14.29
CA SER A 209 -14.73 6.43 -15.15
C SER A 209 -13.89 7.45 -14.39
N ASP A 210 -14.45 8.01 -13.31
CA ASP A 210 -13.78 9.02 -12.48
C ASP A 210 -12.59 8.45 -11.70
N ASP A 211 -12.56 7.11 -11.51
CA ASP A 211 -11.47 6.42 -10.82
C ASP A 211 -10.27 6.14 -11.74
N ILE A 212 -10.35 6.54 -13.01
CA ILE A 212 -9.25 6.39 -13.97
C ILE A 212 -8.20 7.47 -13.69
N ASP A 213 -6.92 7.02 -13.53
CA ASP A 213 -5.79 7.93 -13.36
C ASP A 213 -5.51 8.72 -14.64
N THR A 214 -5.79 10.04 -14.60
CA THR A 214 -5.49 11.00 -15.66
C THR A 214 -4.21 11.80 -15.41
N LEU A 215 -3.58 11.66 -14.22
CA LEU A 215 -2.38 12.43 -13.84
C LEU A 215 -1.07 11.76 -14.28
N LYS A 216 -0.98 10.44 -14.09
CA LYS A 216 0.25 9.66 -14.34
C LYS A 216 0.03 8.53 -15.34
N GLY A 217 -1.21 8.26 -15.73
CA GLY A 217 -1.56 7.17 -16.63
C GLY A 217 -1.27 5.79 -16.03
N SER A 218 -1.35 5.64 -14.71
CA SER A 218 -1.11 4.36 -14.04
C SER A 218 -2.15 3.33 -14.46
N ARG A 219 -1.68 2.10 -14.74
CA ARG A 219 -2.55 0.99 -15.10
C ARG A 219 -3.17 0.36 -13.85
N SER A 220 -4.41 -0.10 -13.97
CA SER A 220 -5.09 -0.89 -12.93
C SER A 220 -5.69 -2.14 -13.54
N ARG A 221 -5.76 -3.22 -12.75
CA ARG A 221 -6.44 -4.47 -13.11
C ARG A 221 -7.95 -4.43 -12.84
N LEU A 222 -8.40 -3.45 -12.04
CA LEU A 222 -9.81 -3.20 -11.79
C LEU A 222 -10.40 -2.45 -12.99
N ALA A 223 -11.28 -3.10 -13.74
CA ALA A 223 -12.00 -2.46 -14.85
C ALA A 223 -13.08 -1.51 -14.32
N VAL A 224 -13.46 -0.49 -15.11
CA VAL A 224 -14.68 0.29 -14.89
C VAL A 224 -15.87 -0.69 -14.91
N GLY A 225 -16.82 -0.51 -14.00
CA GLY A 225 -17.95 -1.41 -13.78
C GLY A 225 -17.67 -2.55 -12.79
N THR A 226 -16.41 -2.74 -12.35
CA THR A 226 -16.11 -3.72 -11.27
C THR A 226 -16.72 -3.24 -9.96
N THR A 227 -17.53 -4.08 -9.32
CA THR A 227 -18.14 -3.79 -8.01
C THR A 227 -17.51 -4.69 -6.95
N LEU A 228 -17.07 -4.08 -5.85
CA LEU A 228 -16.42 -4.73 -4.72
C LEU A 228 -16.94 -4.13 -3.42
N THR A 229 -16.80 -4.87 -2.33
CA THR A 229 -17.07 -4.32 -1.00
C THR A 229 -16.07 -3.22 -0.63
N ARG A 230 -16.47 -2.29 0.26
CA ARG A 230 -15.56 -1.28 0.83
C ARG A 230 -14.32 -1.91 1.44
N ARG A 231 -14.47 -3.06 2.12
CA ARG A 231 -13.36 -3.84 2.67
C ARG A 231 -12.38 -4.30 1.59
N GLU A 232 -12.86 -4.83 0.48
CA GLU A 232 -12.03 -5.27 -0.64
C GLU A 232 -11.32 -4.09 -1.31
N MET A 233 -12.01 -2.95 -1.48
CA MET A 233 -11.38 -1.71 -1.97
C MET A 233 -10.24 -1.25 -1.05
N MET A 234 -10.44 -1.25 0.28
CA MET A 234 -9.39 -0.96 1.26
C MET A 234 -8.25 -1.97 1.17
N HIS A 235 -8.55 -3.25 1.04
CA HIS A 235 -7.55 -4.31 0.93
C HIS A 235 -6.65 -4.09 -0.28
N LEU A 236 -7.23 -3.89 -1.45
CA LEU A 236 -6.47 -3.65 -2.69
C LEU A 236 -5.68 -2.34 -2.64
N ALA A 237 -6.22 -1.28 -2.06
CA ALA A 237 -5.53 0.00 -1.89
C ALA A 237 -4.30 -0.11 -0.98
N LEU A 238 -4.41 -0.85 0.14
CA LEU A 238 -3.35 -0.96 1.14
C LEU A 238 -2.29 -2.00 0.75
N MET A 239 -2.69 -3.21 0.35
CA MET A 239 -1.81 -4.33 0.04
C MET A 239 -1.10 -4.15 -1.30
N SER A 240 -1.88 -4.00 -2.38
CA SER A 240 -1.36 -3.96 -3.75
C SER A 240 -1.22 -2.54 -4.32
N SER A 241 -1.61 -1.54 -3.53
CA SER A 241 -1.52 -0.12 -3.91
C SER A 241 -2.40 0.29 -5.10
N GLU A 242 -3.58 -0.35 -5.28
CA GLU A 242 -4.50 -0.04 -6.36
C GLU A 242 -5.04 1.39 -6.27
N ASN A 243 -4.76 2.19 -7.31
CA ASN A 243 -5.15 3.59 -7.35
C ASN A 243 -6.66 3.77 -7.51
N ARG A 244 -7.30 2.98 -8.40
CA ARG A 244 -8.75 3.05 -8.60
C ARG A 244 -9.52 2.73 -7.33
N ALA A 245 -9.06 1.73 -6.57
CA ALA A 245 -9.67 1.38 -5.30
C ALA A 245 -9.55 2.52 -4.28
N ALA A 246 -8.39 3.15 -4.16
CA ALA A 246 -8.18 4.28 -3.26
C ALA A 246 -9.02 5.51 -3.66
N HIS A 247 -9.12 5.80 -4.97
CA HIS A 247 -9.92 6.90 -5.48
C HIS A 247 -11.42 6.65 -5.22
N ALA A 248 -11.92 5.45 -5.52
CA ALA A 248 -13.31 5.06 -5.28
C ALA A 248 -13.71 5.18 -3.80
N LEU A 249 -12.82 4.81 -2.86
CA LEU A 249 -13.03 5.03 -1.42
C LEU A 249 -13.24 6.50 -1.07
N GLY A 250 -12.43 7.40 -1.65
CA GLY A 250 -12.57 8.84 -1.44
C GLY A 250 -13.83 9.40 -2.11
N ARG A 251 -14.10 9.01 -3.35
CA ARG A 251 -15.27 9.47 -4.12
C ARG A 251 -16.59 9.08 -3.47
N THR A 252 -16.67 7.86 -2.91
CA THR A 252 -17.88 7.34 -2.25
C THR A 252 -17.99 7.68 -0.77
N TYR A 253 -17.07 8.50 -0.26
CA TYR A 253 -17.15 9.00 1.11
C TYR A 253 -18.35 9.97 1.26
N PRO A 254 -19.02 10.02 2.40
CA PRO A 254 -20.08 11.01 2.65
C PRO A 254 -19.60 12.44 2.38
N GLY A 255 -20.25 13.12 1.45
CA GLY A 255 -19.86 14.45 0.97
C GLY A 255 -18.86 14.45 -0.20
N GLY A 256 -18.50 13.26 -0.72
CA GLY A 256 -17.69 13.09 -1.93
C GLY A 256 -16.20 13.32 -1.74
N LEU A 257 -15.47 13.36 -2.87
CA LEU A 257 -14.00 13.40 -2.90
C LEU A 257 -13.42 14.61 -2.19
N ASP A 258 -13.96 15.80 -2.40
CA ASP A 258 -13.47 17.03 -1.77
C ASP A 258 -13.61 16.98 -0.25
N GLN A 259 -14.74 16.45 0.24
CA GLN A 259 -14.95 16.25 1.67
C GLN A 259 -13.94 15.23 2.21
N PHE A 260 -13.69 14.15 1.48
CA PHE A 260 -12.71 13.15 1.88
C PHE A 260 -11.31 13.76 2.03
N VAL A 261 -10.86 14.55 1.07
CA VAL A 261 -9.56 15.25 1.14
C VAL A 261 -9.49 16.22 2.33
N ARG A 262 -10.60 16.96 2.60
CA ARG A 262 -10.69 17.79 3.81
C ARG A 262 -10.53 16.96 5.09
N MET A 263 -11.14 15.77 5.13
CA MET A 263 -11.02 14.86 6.28
C MET A 263 -9.62 14.29 6.43
N MET A 264 -8.91 13.96 5.32
CA MET A 264 -7.50 13.55 5.38
C MET A 264 -6.62 14.64 6.03
N ASN A 265 -6.79 15.88 5.61
CA ASN A 265 -6.04 17.02 6.18
C ASN A 265 -6.47 17.35 7.62
N ALA A 266 -7.76 17.19 7.96
CA ALA A 266 -8.24 17.34 9.32
C ALA A 266 -7.64 16.28 10.24
N LYS A 267 -7.62 15.01 9.81
CA LYS A 267 -7.01 13.90 10.55
C LYS A 267 -5.50 14.10 10.71
N ALA A 268 -4.80 14.59 9.68
CA ALA A 268 -3.38 14.91 9.80
C ALA A 268 -3.11 15.92 10.91
N ARG A 269 -3.89 17.02 10.96
CA ARG A 269 -3.78 18.02 12.04
C ARG A 269 -4.14 17.45 13.40
N GLU A 270 -5.22 16.64 13.47
CA GLU A 270 -5.68 15.99 14.72
C GLU A 270 -4.58 15.14 15.37
N ILE A 271 -3.84 14.37 14.56
CA ILE A 271 -2.78 13.50 15.07
C ILE A 271 -1.39 14.17 15.11
N GLY A 272 -1.31 15.47 14.85
CA GLY A 272 -0.09 16.27 15.00
C GLY A 272 0.87 16.25 13.79
N MET A 273 0.43 15.83 12.61
CA MET A 273 1.21 15.84 11.36
C MET A 273 1.23 17.27 10.76
N ARG A 274 2.16 18.08 11.20
CA ARG A 274 2.22 19.54 10.89
C ARG A 274 2.82 19.83 9.51
N ASP A 275 3.68 18.93 9.02
CA ASP A 275 4.39 19.06 7.73
C ASP A 275 3.66 18.30 6.61
N THR A 276 2.40 17.88 6.84
CA THR A 276 1.67 17.00 5.93
C THR A 276 0.52 17.72 5.25
N HIS A 277 0.44 17.53 3.94
CA HIS A 277 -0.66 18.03 3.11
C HIS A 277 -1.12 16.97 2.11
N TYR A 278 -2.45 16.81 1.97
CA TYR A 278 -3.08 15.89 1.03
C TYR A 278 -3.98 16.66 0.05
N VAL A 279 -3.92 16.28 -1.23
CA VAL A 279 -4.79 16.81 -2.30
C VAL A 279 -5.58 15.70 -3.01
N ASP A 280 -5.20 14.43 -2.82
CA ASP A 280 -5.89 13.28 -3.39
C ASP A 280 -5.74 12.04 -2.48
N PRO A 281 -6.64 11.02 -2.59
CA PRO A 281 -6.59 9.82 -1.74
C PRO A 281 -5.59 8.76 -2.22
N THR A 282 -4.93 8.96 -3.36
CA THR A 282 -4.10 7.93 -4.01
C THR A 282 -2.60 8.16 -3.84
N GLY A 283 -2.17 9.42 -3.77
CA GLY A 283 -0.78 9.84 -3.81
C GLY A 283 -0.19 9.88 -5.22
N LEU A 284 -1.01 10.00 -6.24
CA LEU A 284 -0.56 10.24 -7.62
C LEU A 284 -0.06 11.67 -7.81
N SER A 285 -0.66 12.62 -7.12
CA SER A 285 -0.19 13.99 -7.10
C SER A 285 1.08 14.13 -6.26
N SER A 286 2.08 14.81 -6.81
CA SER A 286 3.29 15.19 -6.07
C SER A 286 3.04 16.26 -5.00
N GLN A 287 1.84 16.82 -4.94
CA GLN A 287 1.41 17.74 -3.90
C GLN A 287 0.96 17.03 -2.60
N ASN A 288 0.78 15.69 -2.63
CA ASN A 288 0.68 14.92 -1.39
C ASN A 288 2.08 14.82 -0.78
N GLN A 289 2.32 15.60 0.25
CA GLN A 289 3.64 15.78 0.85
C GLN A 289 3.61 15.54 2.36
N SER A 290 4.74 15.08 2.90
CA SER A 290 4.91 14.84 4.34
C SER A 290 6.39 14.76 4.70
N SER A 291 6.71 14.86 5.99
CA SER A 291 8.01 14.55 6.56
C SER A 291 8.05 13.11 7.09
N ALA A 292 9.26 12.57 7.32
CA ALA A 292 9.39 11.24 7.91
C ALA A 292 8.86 11.19 9.35
N ARG A 293 8.96 12.30 10.10
CA ARG A 293 8.39 12.43 11.45
C ARG A 293 6.88 12.28 11.46
N ASP A 294 6.20 12.99 10.57
CA ASP A 294 4.75 12.92 10.43
C ASP A 294 4.30 11.53 9.97
N LEU A 295 5.03 10.92 9.04
CA LEU A 295 4.73 9.57 8.60
C LEU A 295 4.93 8.53 9.70
N ALA A 296 5.92 8.69 10.58
CA ALA A 296 6.08 7.83 11.74
C ALA A 296 4.88 7.95 12.70
N THR A 297 4.38 9.17 12.90
CA THR A 297 3.14 9.42 13.65
C THR A 297 1.94 8.72 13.01
N LEU A 298 1.77 8.84 11.69
CA LEU A 298 0.70 8.16 10.94
C LEU A 298 0.78 6.64 11.10
N VAL A 299 1.98 6.05 10.99
CA VAL A 299 2.18 4.61 11.16
C VAL A 299 1.81 4.17 12.57
N SER A 300 2.24 4.92 13.60
CA SER A 300 1.90 4.64 15.00
C SER A 300 0.39 4.63 15.22
N VAL A 301 -0.33 5.66 14.76
CA VAL A 301 -1.79 5.77 14.90
C VAL A 301 -2.52 4.66 14.11
N ALA A 302 -2.10 4.41 12.87
CA ALA A 302 -2.71 3.41 12.00
C ALA A 302 -2.48 1.97 12.53
N TYR A 303 -1.37 1.72 13.20
CA TYR A 303 -1.06 0.42 13.82
C TYR A 303 -2.08 0.02 14.89
N HIS A 304 -2.70 0.97 15.58
CA HIS A 304 -3.76 0.70 16.55
C HIS A 304 -5.12 0.36 15.91
N ARG A 305 -5.21 0.29 14.59
CA ARG A 305 -6.41 -0.16 13.85
C ARG A 305 -6.20 -1.57 13.31
N PRO A 306 -6.79 -2.63 13.95
CA PRO A 306 -6.55 -4.03 13.55
C PRO A 306 -6.83 -4.30 12.07
N ILE A 307 -7.85 -3.63 11.50
CA ILE A 307 -8.20 -3.78 10.09
C ILE A 307 -7.07 -3.29 9.17
N LEU A 308 -6.43 -2.15 9.48
CA LEU A 308 -5.33 -1.61 8.66
C LEU A 308 -4.11 -2.52 8.71
N ARG A 309 -3.80 -3.09 9.88
CA ARG A 309 -2.75 -4.10 10.01
C ARG A 309 -3.03 -5.30 9.12
N SER A 310 -4.18 -5.93 9.30
CA SER A 310 -4.57 -7.14 8.56
C SER A 310 -4.56 -6.91 7.05
N LEU A 311 -5.15 -5.81 6.56
CA LEU A 311 -5.25 -5.55 5.13
C LEU A 311 -3.91 -5.14 4.50
N SER A 312 -3.05 -4.41 5.21
CA SER A 312 -1.77 -3.96 4.67
C SER A 312 -0.71 -5.07 4.63
N THR A 313 -0.79 -6.06 5.52
CA THR A 313 0.21 -7.13 5.64
C THR A 313 -0.18 -8.44 4.96
N SER A 314 -1.38 -8.52 4.36
CA SER A 314 -1.79 -9.67 3.56
C SER A 314 -0.79 -9.93 2.41
N PRO A 315 -0.26 -11.16 2.24
CA PRO A 315 0.74 -11.45 1.21
C PRO A 315 0.18 -11.43 -0.20
N SER A 316 -1.08 -11.86 -0.37
CA SER A 316 -1.81 -11.86 -1.63
C SER A 316 -3.31 -11.87 -1.39
N HIS A 317 -4.08 -11.56 -2.43
CA HIS A 317 -5.53 -11.63 -2.43
C HIS A 317 -6.02 -12.09 -3.80
N GLN A 318 -6.92 -13.06 -3.82
CA GLN A 318 -7.61 -13.50 -5.03
C GLN A 318 -9.00 -12.87 -5.05
N LEU A 319 -9.30 -12.19 -6.13
CA LEU A 319 -10.57 -11.54 -6.36
C LEU A 319 -11.31 -12.31 -7.44
N ASP A 320 -12.43 -12.94 -7.08
CA ASP A 320 -13.31 -13.61 -8.04
C ASP A 320 -14.34 -12.59 -8.57
N LEU A 321 -14.33 -12.40 -9.89
CA LEU A 321 -15.25 -11.51 -10.61
C LEU A 321 -16.32 -12.31 -11.37
N GLY A 322 -16.50 -13.59 -11.04
CA GLY A 322 -17.43 -14.50 -11.70
C GLY A 322 -16.93 -15.02 -13.06
N THR A 323 -16.51 -14.14 -13.95
CA THR A 323 -15.98 -14.52 -15.28
C THR A 323 -14.47 -14.75 -15.29
N ARG A 324 -13.77 -14.23 -14.28
CA ARG A 324 -12.30 -14.34 -14.13
C ARG A 324 -11.88 -14.12 -12.69
N THR A 325 -10.80 -14.76 -12.28
CA THR A 325 -10.14 -14.51 -11.00
C THR A 325 -8.90 -13.64 -11.23
N LEU A 326 -8.75 -12.57 -10.44
CA LEU A 326 -7.57 -11.72 -10.43
C LEU A 326 -6.76 -11.99 -9.17
N GLU A 327 -5.47 -12.29 -9.33
CA GLU A 327 -4.55 -12.39 -8.19
C GLU A 327 -3.84 -11.06 -7.98
N PHE A 328 -3.90 -10.52 -6.76
CA PHE A 328 -3.14 -9.35 -6.31
C PHE A 328 -2.09 -9.79 -5.30
N ARG A 329 -0.91 -9.19 -5.36
CA ARG A 329 0.20 -9.47 -4.44
C ARG A 329 0.59 -8.22 -3.69
N ASN A 330 1.10 -8.41 -2.47
CA ASN A 330 1.60 -7.31 -1.67
C ASN A 330 2.72 -6.57 -2.42
N SER A 331 2.62 -5.24 -2.43
CA SER A 331 3.60 -4.36 -3.07
C SER A 331 4.94 -4.28 -2.33
N ASN A 332 4.96 -4.69 -1.04
CA ASN A 332 6.16 -4.89 -0.25
C ASN A 332 6.59 -6.36 -0.28
N GLY A 333 7.75 -6.63 -0.89
CA GLY A 333 8.29 -8.00 -0.98
C GLY A 333 8.63 -8.61 0.36
N LEU A 334 9.00 -7.80 1.36
CA LEU A 334 9.39 -8.23 2.71
C LEU A 334 8.25 -8.96 3.46
N ILE A 335 6.99 -8.73 3.09
CA ILE A 335 5.84 -9.46 3.67
C ILE A 335 5.91 -10.98 3.45
N ARG A 336 6.61 -11.42 2.42
CA ARG A 336 6.75 -12.85 2.10
C ARG A 336 8.03 -13.46 2.64
N ASP A 337 8.86 -12.66 3.26
CA ASP A 337 10.08 -13.10 3.89
C ASP A 337 9.79 -13.54 5.33
N PRO A 338 10.02 -14.83 5.69
CA PRO A 338 9.72 -15.35 7.02
C PRO A 338 10.58 -14.74 8.13
N GLU A 339 11.69 -14.08 7.79
CA GLU A 339 12.52 -13.39 8.78
C GLU A 339 11.97 -12.04 9.23
N TRP A 340 10.85 -11.61 8.65
CA TRP A 340 10.20 -10.34 8.98
C TRP A 340 8.87 -10.52 9.69
N ASP A 341 8.74 -9.92 10.87
CA ASP A 341 7.47 -9.75 11.61
C ASP A 341 6.95 -8.33 11.41
N ILE A 342 6.22 -8.13 10.31
CA ILE A 342 5.69 -6.82 9.90
C ILE A 342 4.22 -6.69 10.32
N GLY A 343 3.95 -5.73 11.21
CA GLY A 343 2.59 -5.47 11.72
C GLY A 343 1.79 -4.45 10.91
N LEU A 344 2.45 -3.57 10.15
CA LEU A 344 1.83 -2.59 9.25
C LEU A 344 2.82 -2.18 8.17
N GLN A 345 2.37 -1.90 6.95
CA GLN A 345 3.24 -1.37 5.91
C GLN A 345 2.50 -0.59 4.82
N LYS A 346 3.24 0.25 4.11
CA LYS A 346 2.82 0.81 2.83
C LYS A 346 4.03 1.21 1.98
N THR A 347 3.97 0.90 0.68
CA THR A 347 4.97 1.34 -0.29
C THR A 347 4.44 2.46 -1.18
N GLY A 348 5.33 3.29 -1.72
CA GLY A 348 5.01 4.34 -2.68
C GLY A 348 6.05 4.47 -3.79
N TYR A 349 5.62 4.98 -4.95
CA TYR A 349 6.49 5.40 -6.05
C TYR A 349 5.74 6.31 -7.01
N ILE A 350 6.27 7.48 -7.23
CA ILE A 350 6.14 8.33 -8.41
C ILE A 350 7.53 8.91 -8.71
N SER A 351 7.77 9.43 -9.90
CA SER A 351 9.10 9.96 -10.27
C SER A 351 9.58 11.06 -9.32
N GLU A 352 8.68 11.92 -8.87
CA GLU A 352 8.98 13.05 -7.99
C GLU A 352 9.29 12.63 -6.54
N ALA A 353 8.72 11.52 -6.09
CA ALA A 353 8.91 10.99 -4.73
C ALA A 353 10.07 9.99 -4.61
N GLY A 354 10.54 9.44 -5.72
CA GLY A 354 11.38 8.25 -5.66
C GLY A 354 10.64 7.06 -5.06
N ARG A 355 11.36 6.06 -4.57
CA ARG A 355 10.76 4.90 -3.92
C ARG A 355 10.64 5.12 -2.42
N CYS A 356 9.43 4.89 -1.89
CA CYS A 356 9.11 5.13 -0.50
C CYS A 356 8.61 3.85 0.17
N LEU A 357 8.86 3.73 1.48
CA LEU A 357 8.34 2.67 2.34
C LEU A 357 8.11 3.24 3.75
N VAL A 358 6.95 2.92 4.31
CA VAL A 358 6.73 3.00 5.75
C VAL A 358 6.35 1.63 6.26
N MET A 359 6.84 1.25 7.42
CA MET A 359 6.46 -0.01 8.05
C MET A 359 6.64 0.05 9.57
N GLN A 360 5.81 -0.72 10.26
CA GLN A 360 6.03 -1.13 11.63
C GLN A 360 6.42 -2.60 11.60
N ALA A 361 7.50 -2.95 12.29
CA ALA A 361 8.00 -4.32 12.38
C ALA A 361 8.62 -4.60 13.73
N ARG A 362 8.66 -5.88 14.12
CA ARG A 362 9.40 -6.34 15.30
C ARG A 362 10.80 -6.76 14.87
N VAL A 363 11.81 -6.15 15.49
CA VAL A 363 13.23 -6.44 15.25
C VAL A 363 13.93 -6.57 16.60
N ALA A 364 14.62 -7.67 16.85
CA ALA A 364 15.33 -7.95 18.12
C ALA A 364 14.45 -7.69 19.37
N GLY A 365 13.15 -8.04 19.30
CA GLY A 365 12.19 -7.87 20.39
C GLY A 365 11.59 -6.47 20.50
N ARG A 366 12.11 -5.46 19.79
CA ARG A 366 11.62 -4.07 19.79
C ARG A 366 10.56 -3.87 18.69
N GLN A 367 9.55 -3.05 18.94
CA GLN A 367 8.58 -2.62 17.93
C GLN A 367 9.07 -1.33 17.27
N LEU A 368 9.51 -1.42 16.04
CA LEU A 368 10.12 -0.30 15.33
C LEU A 368 9.20 0.23 14.25
N ILE A 369 9.12 1.55 14.15
CA ILE A 369 8.57 2.26 13.00
C ILE A 369 9.74 2.68 12.12
N MET A 370 9.69 2.30 10.85
CA MET A 370 10.71 2.62 9.86
C MET A 370 10.08 3.42 8.72
N VAL A 371 10.68 4.54 8.38
CA VAL A 371 10.29 5.40 7.25
C VAL A 371 11.48 5.58 6.32
N PHE A 372 11.30 5.29 5.04
CA PHE A 372 12.29 5.47 3.99
C PHE A 372 11.66 6.23 2.83
N LEU A 373 12.21 7.41 2.48
CA LEU A 373 11.71 8.23 1.38
C LEU A 373 12.81 8.45 0.35
N ASP A 374 12.40 8.52 -0.91
CA ASP A 374 13.27 8.80 -2.04
C ASP A 374 14.46 7.84 -2.14
N ALA A 375 14.22 6.55 -1.99
CA ALA A 375 15.25 5.55 -2.21
C ALA A 375 15.54 5.37 -3.70
N THR A 376 16.83 5.21 -4.02
CA THR A 376 17.31 4.89 -5.37
C THR A 376 17.14 3.40 -5.68
N GLY A 377 17.07 3.09 -6.96
CA GLY A 377 17.00 1.71 -7.44
C GLY A 377 15.69 0.99 -7.10
N LYS A 378 15.44 -0.13 -7.75
CA LYS A 378 14.17 -0.87 -7.63
C LYS A 378 13.98 -1.50 -6.25
N LEU A 379 15.06 -1.92 -5.62
CA LEU A 379 15.09 -2.61 -4.33
C LEU A 379 15.57 -1.73 -3.18
N GLY A 380 16.04 -0.49 -3.43
CA GLY A 380 16.74 0.35 -2.46
C GLY A 380 16.05 0.44 -1.11
N ARG A 381 14.74 0.75 -1.07
CA ARG A 381 13.98 0.84 0.19
C ARG A 381 13.90 -0.48 0.99
N ALA A 382 13.90 -1.64 0.30
CA ALA A 382 13.91 -2.94 0.97
C ALA A 382 15.32 -3.24 1.51
N GLN A 383 16.35 -2.93 0.75
CA GLN A 383 17.75 -3.05 1.20
C GLN A 383 18.03 -2.15 2.40
N ASP A 384 17.44 -0.95 2.44
CA ASP A 384 17.57 -0.04 3.58
C ASP A 384 16.92 -0.63 4.84
N ALA A 385 15.73 -1.21 4.71
CA ALA A 385 15.09 -1.93 5.82
C ALA A 385 15.95 -3.08 6.34
N GLU A 386 16.56 -3.86 5.44
CA GLU A 386 17.49 -4.95 5.81
C GLU A 386 18.76 -4.44 6.52
N ARG A 387 19.33 -3.31 6.07
CA ARG A 387 20.47 -2.69 6.74
C ARG A 387 20.12 -2.23 8.15
N VAL A 388 18.96 -1.58 8.30
CA VAL A 388 18.46 -1.15 9.61
C VAL A 388 18.20 -2.36 10.53
N LYS A 389 17.56 -3.42 10.02
CA LYS A 389 17.30 -4.65 10.78
C LYS A 389 18.61 -5.21 11.36
N ARG A 390 19.59 -5.47 10.50
CA ARG A 390 20.90 -5.99 10.93
C ARG A 390 21.61 -5.07 11.93
N TRP A 391 21.54 -3.76 11.70
CA TRP A 391 22.15 -2.78 12.59
C TRP A 391 21.51 -2.82 13.99
N VAL A 392 20.19 -2.90 14.11
CA VAL A 392 19.48 -3.01 15.39
C VAL A 392 19.78 -4.35 16.06
N GLU A 393 19.83 -5.45 15.32
CA GLU A 393 20.14 -6.79 15.85
C GLU A 393 21.53 -6.83 16.48
N VAL A 394 22.54 -6.23 15.85
CA VAL A 394 23.92 -6.14 16.39
C VAL A 394 24.00 -5.30 17.66
N GLN A 395 23.18 -4.24 17.78
CA GLN A 395 23.19 -3.37 18.96
C GLN A 395 22.37 -3.91 20.13
N SER A 396 21.53 -4.93 19.91
CA SER A 396 20.64 -5.45 20.96
C SER A 396 21.38 -6.32 21.98
N PRO A 397 21.28 -6.05 23.28
CA PRO A 397 22.04 -6.77 24.34
C PRO A 397 21.78 -8.27 24.41
N HIS A 398 20.64 -8.74 23.92
CA HIS A 398 20.26 -10.15 23.96
C HIS A 398 21.12 -11.07 23.08
N GLN A 399 21.75 -10.59 22.01
CA GLN A 399 22.69 -11.40 21.23
C GLN A 399 24.08 -11.46 21.85
N GLN A 400 24.50 -10.43 22.60
CA GLN A 400 25.79 -10.46 23.30
C GLN A 400 25.84 -11.49 24.44
N ALA A 401 24.69 -11.82 25.03
CA ALA A 401 24.61 -12.86 26.08
C ALA A 401 24.72 -14.29 25.54
N ALA A 402 24.29 -14.53 24.30
CA ALA A 402 24.33 -15.84 23.65
C ALA A 402 25.74 -16.21 23.11
N VAL A 403 26.65 -15.24 22.97
CA VAL A 403 28.02 -15.43 22.42
C VAL A 403 29.07 -15.53 23.52
N ARG A 404 28.74 -15.39 24.82
CA ARG A 404 29.71 -15.68 25.89
C ARG A 404 29.90 -17.19 26.01
N PRO A 405 31.06 -17.74 25.60
CA PRO A 405 31.37 -19.13 25.90
C PRO A 405 31.38 -19.29 27.42
N GLN A 406 30.61 -20.26 27.89
CA GLN A 406 30.78 -20.72 29.28
C GLN A 406 32.20 -21.26 29.39
N GLY A 407 33.08 -20.45 30.02
CA GLY A 407 34.40 -20.87 30.44
C GLY A 407 34.33 -21.64 31.75
#